data_6a80dac506f20c8088489c9dcac7a6c3
#
_entry.id   6a80dac506f20c8088489c9dcac7a6c3
#
_cell.length_a   1.000
_cell.length_b   1.000
_cell.length_c   1.000
_cell.angle_alpha   90.00
_cell.angle_beta   90.00
_cell.angle_gamma   90.00
#
_symmetry.space_group_name_H-M   'P 1'
#
loop_
_entity.id
_entity.type
_entity.pdbx_description
1 polymer ?
#
loop_
_entity_poly.entity_id
_entity_poly.type
_entity_poly.pdbx_seq_one_letter_code
_entity_poly.pdbx_strand_id
1 'polypeptide(L)'
;MTARRFDRGERAPIGWLCSILLSATLSPSANADFETEIAAEGGKWARYYEQENLEGLMTLYVDDAVVALHGQPALFGIEAIRDYFSTRIGKAESIFELDYELRETHGDIAYIISKYWLKAIDKETGDIYKDAGRSLLVYKKQEGQWKIAADIDQATPDVTWPAPSGLN
;
A
#
# COMPACT_ATOMS: atom_id res chain seq x y z
N MET A 1 -81.79 -11.61 -46.46
CA MET A 1 -82.14 -12.79 -45.65
C MET A 1 -81.01 -12.97 -44.61
N THR A 2 -81.45 -12.87 -43.36
CA THR A 2 -80.89 -13.43 -42.13
C THR A 2 -79.62 -12.82 -41.61
N ALA A 3 -79.61 -11.92 -40.75
CA ALA A 3 -79.82 -11.81 -39.30
C ALA A 3 -78.83 -12.59 -38.40
N ARG A 4 -78.38 -11.82 -37.42
CA ARG A 4 -77.86 -12.20 -36.07
C ARG A 4 -76.40 -12.42 -35.96
N ARG A 5 -75.69 -12.08 -34.88
CA ARG A 5 -76.11 -11.54 -33.56
C ARG A 5 -74.86 -11.03 -32.83
N PHE A 6 -75.04 -10.07 -32.00
CA PHE A 6 -74.21 -9.62 -30.94
C PHE A 6 -73.55 -10.77 -30.12
N ASP A 7 -72.34 -10.69 -29.76
CA ASP A 7 -71.95 -11.09 -28.40
C ASP A 7 -70.89 -10.21 -27.79
N ARG A 8 -71.01 -10.09 -26.53
CA ARG A 8 -70.38 -9.16 -25.60
C ARG A 8 -69.02 -9.65 -25.21
N GLY A 9 -68.08 -8.75 -25.08
CA GLY A 9 -67.39 -8.37 -23.86
C GLY A 9 -66.60 -9.47 -23.13
N GLU A 10 -65.34 -9.34 -23.16
CA GLU A 10 -64.54 -9.66 -21.97
C GLU A 10 -63.35 -8.69 -21.89
N ARG A 11 -63.37 -7.96 -20.77
CA ARG A 11 -62.22 -7.10 -20.40
C ARG A 11 -61.16 -7.97 -19.84
N ALA A 12 -59.99 -7.99 -20.49
CA ALA A 12 -58.77 -8.56 -19.91
C ALA A 12 -58.27 -7.65 -18.77
N PRO A 13 -57.79 -8.22 -17.66
CA PRO A 13 -57.31 -7.45 -16.52
C PRO A 13 -55.95 -6.85 -16.83
N ILE A 14 -55.84 -5.62 -16.39
CA ILE A 14 -54.59 -4.85 -16.39
C ILE A 14 -53.55 -5.62 -15.57
N GLY A 15 -52.58 -6.23 -16.29
CA GLY A 15 -51.43 -6.82 -15.67
C GLY A 15 -50.54 -5.71 -15.08
N TRP A 16 -50.34 -5.75 -13.80
CA TRP A 16 -49.39 -4.93 -13.08
C TRP A 16 -47.98 -5.28 -13.56
N LEU A 17 -47.39 -4.40 -14.33
CA LEU A 17 -45.96 -4.39 -14.57
C LEU A 17 -45.26 -4.00 -13.27
N CYS A 18 -44.82 -5.00 -12.51
CA CYS A 18 -43.92 -4.82 -11.41
C CYS A 18 -42.55 -4.43 -12.02
N SER A 19 -42.31 -3.13 -12.14
CA SER A 19 -40.98 -2.60 -12.43
C SER A 19 -40.09 -2.89 -11.22
N ILE A 20 -39.33 -3.99 -11.30
CA ILE A 20 -38.25 -4.24 -10.38
C ILE A 20 -37.16 -3.22 -10.73
N LEU A 21 -37.15 -2.11 -10.01
CA LEU A 21 -36.01 -1.21 -9.94
C LEU A 21 -34.86 -1.99 -9.25
N LEU A 22 -34.01 -2.61 -10.05
CA LEU A 22 -32.77 -3.14 -9.60
C LEU A 22 -31.90 -1.93 -9.21
N SER A 23 -32.01 -1.51 -7.97
CA SER A 23 -31.10 -0.53 -7.39
C SER A 23 -29.73 -1.20 -7.33
N ALA A 24 -28.91 -0.95 -8.33
CA ALA A 24 -27.47 -1.22 -8.25
C ALA A 24 -26.92 -0.31 -7.15
N THR A 25 -26.84 -0.84 -5.94
CA THR A 25 -26.01 -0.27 -4.90
C THR A 25 -24.57 -0.42 -5.37
N LEU A 26 -24.04 0.62 -5.98
CA LEU A 26 -22.60 0.80 -6.12
C LEU A 26 -22.04 0.70 -4.70
N SER A 27 -21.41 -0.41 -4.37
CA SER A 27 -20.62 -0.53 -3.16
C SER A 27 -19.38 0.33 -3.38
N PRO A 28 -19.24 1.48 -2.73
CA PRO A 28 -18.02 2.22 -2.78
C PRO A 28 -17.15 1.61 -1.70
N SER A 29 -16.19 0.83 -1.96
CA SER A 29 -15.20 0.69 -0.90
C SER A 29 -14.14 -0.38 -1.08
N ALA A 30 -14.28 -1.32 -1.98
CA ALA A 30 -13.21 -2.30 -2.13
C ALA A 30 -11.84 -1.62 -2.38
N ASN A 31 -11.78 -0.59 -3.23
CA ASN A 31 -10.54 0.13 -3.51
C ASN A 31 -10.08 1.00 -2.33
N ALA A 32 -11.00 1.69 -1.64
CA ALA A 32 -10.63 2.53 -0.50
C ALA A 32 -10.14 1.69 0.69
N ASP A 33 -10.72 0.52 0.91
CA ASP A 33 -10.29 -0.42 1.95
C ASP A 33 -8.88 -0.96 1.63
N PHE A 34 -8.60 -1.32 0.36
CA PHE A 34 -7.28 -1.77 -0.08
C PHE A 34 -6.22 -0.70 0.00
N GLU A 35 -6.51 0.54 -0.40
CA GLU A 35 -5.55 1.65 -0.28
C GLU A 35 -5.16 1.90 1.18
N THR A 36 -6.13 1.81 2.09
CA THR A 36 -5.89 1.94 3.53
C THR A 36 -5.07 0.77 4.07
N GLU A 37 -5.39 -0.46 3.65
CA GLU A 37 -4.66 -1.68 4.04
C GLU A 37 -3.18 -1.59 3.63
N ILE A 38 -2.91 -1.25 2.36
CA ILE A 38 -1.54 -1.13 1.85
C ILE A 38 -0.78 0.04 2.48
N ALA A 39 -1.43 1.18 2.72
CA ALA A 39 -0.79 2.29 3.44
C ALA A 39 -0.39 1.89 4.87
N ALA A 40 -1.22 1.07 5.54
CA ALA A 40 -0.90 0.54 6.86
C ALA A 40 0.33 -0.39 6.85
N GLU A 41 0.54 -1.14 5.76
CA GLU A 41 1.74 -1.99 5.62
C GLU A 41 3.02 -1.15 5.51
N GLY A 42 3.03 -0.08 4.69
CA GLY A 42 4.18 0.85 4.61
C GLY A 42 4.51 1.48 5.96
N GLY A 43 3.48 1.88 6.72
CA GLY A 43 3.66 2.39 8.07
C GLY A 43 4.19 1.35 9.08
N LYS A 44 3.99 0.05 8.84
CA LYS A 44 4.60 -1.00 9.68
C LYS A 44 6.10 -1.05 9.52
N TRP A 45 6.60 -0.89 8.29
CA TRP A 45 8.03 -0.89 8.01
C TRP A 45 8.75 0.20 8.80
N ALA A 46 8.31 1.46 8.68
CA ALA A 46 8.88 2.58 9.40
C ALA A 46 8.85 2.35 10.92
N ARG A 47 7.71 1.92 11.46
CA ARG A 47 7.58 1.61 12.90
C ARG A 47 8.53 0.54 13.39
N TYR A 48 8.67 -0.59 12.67
CA TYR A 48 9.59 -1.64 13.09
C TYR A 48 11.03 -1.18 13.06
N TYR A 49 11.40 -0.38 12.06
CA TYR A 49 12.74 0.19 11.97
C TYR A 49 13.01 1.17 13.13
N GLU A 50 12.11 2.12 13.39
CA GLU A 50 12.19 3.08 14.48
C GLU A 50 12.21 2.43 15.87
N GLN A 51 11.47 1.33 16.02
CA GLN A 51 11.43 0.52 17.25
C GLN A 51 12.60 -0.45 17.37
N GLU A 52 13.53 -0.43 16.44
CA GLU A 52 14.68 -1.35 16.42
C GLU A 52 14.30 -2.83 16.39
N ASN A 53 13.11 -3.14 15.87
CA ASN A 53 12.55 -4.47 15.81
C ASN A 53 12.93 -5.18 14.50
N LEU A 54 14.16 -5.73 14.44
CA LEU A 54 14.65 -6.46 13.26
C LEU A 54 13.76 -7.65 12.90
N GLU A 55 13.33 -8.44 13.88
CA GLU A 55 12.48 -9.60 13.61
C GLU A 55 11.13 -9.20 13.04
N GLY A 56 10.50 -8.17 13.59
CA GLY A 56 9.28 -7.60 13.03
C GLY A 56 9.48 -7.12 11.59
N LEU A 57 10.58 -6.42 11.33
CA LEU A 57 10.91 -5.92 10.00
C LEU A 57 11.05 -7.07 8.98
N MET A 58 11.73 -8.16 9.34
CA MET A 58 11.91 -9.33 8.48
C MET A 58 10.59 -10.04 8.15
N THR A 59 9.59 -9.98 9.02
CA THR A 59 8.28 -10.57 8.71
C THR A 59 7.55 -9.88 7.56
N LEU A 60 7.95 -8.66 7.23
CA LEU A 60 7.31 -7.87 6.16
C LEU A 60 7.77 -8.28 4.76
N TYR A 61 8.87 -9.00 4.62
CA TYR A 61 9.43 -9.40 3.33
C TYR A 61 9.05 -10.82 2.94
N VAL A 62 9.00 -11.07 1.63
CA VAL A 62 9.01 -12.45 1.11
C VAL A 62 10.44 -13.00 1.15
N ASP A 63 10.59 -14.34 1.14
CA ASP A 63 11.91 -14.98 1.26
C ASP A 63 12.86 -14.61 0.10
N ASP A 64 12.31 -14.42 -1.11
CA ASP A 64 13.04 -14.06 -2.33
C ASP A 64 13.02 -12.55 -2.66
N ALA A 65 12.76 -11.70 -1.67
CA ALA A 65 12.67 -10.26 -1.87
C ALA A 65 13.96 -9.65 -2.42
N VAL A 66 13.81 -8.56 -3.16
CA VAL A 66 14.92 -7.74 -3.66
C VAL A 66 14.86 -6.36 -3.04
N VAL A 67 15.96 -5.92 -2.43
CA VAL A 67 16.09 -4.57 -1.86
C VAL A 67 17.23 -3.84 -2.53
N ALA A 68 16.97 -2.68 -3.12
CA ALA A 68 17.95 -1.87 -3.84
C ALA A 68 17.92 -0.42 -3.32
N LEU A 69 18.65 -0.18 -2.25
CA LEU A 69 18.72 1.12 -1.59
C LEU A 69 19.72 2.04 -2.27
N HIS A 70 19.45 3.34 -2.23
CA HIS A 70 20.30 4.36 -2.82
C HIS A 70 21.76 4.24 -2.35
N GLY A 71 22.67 4.22 -3.32
CA GLY A 71 24.11 4.16 -3.05
C GLY A 71 24.61 2.82 -2.50
N GLN A 72 23.80 1.76 -2.51
CA GLN A 72 24.15 0.43 -2.03
C GLN A 72 24.02 -0.62 -3.15
N PRO A 73 24.80 -1.71 -3.12
CA PRO A 73 24.50 -2.89 -3.92
C PRO A 73 23.15 -3.48 -3.58
N ALA A 74 22.46 -4.02 -4.58
CA ALA A 74 21.19 -4.69 -4.35
C ALA A 74 21.36 -5.96 -3.49
N LEU A 75 20.40 -6.18 -2.60
CA LEU A 75 20.32 -7.33 -1.70
C LEU A 75 19.28 -8.31 -2.27
N PHE A 76 19.61 -9.58 -2.31
CA PHE A 76 18.76 -10.63 -2.84
C PHE A 76 18.46 -11.67 -1.77
N GLY A 77 17.18 -11.83 -1.45
CA GLY A 77 16.66 -12.76 -0.47
C GLY A 77 16.76 -12.27 0.99
N ILE A 78 15.94 -12.90 1.83
CA ILE A 78 15.70 -12.47 3.22
C ILE A 78 16.98 -12.47 4.06
N GLU A 79 17.90 -13.41 3.84
CA GLU A 79 19.13 -13.50 4.62
C GLU A 79 20.06 -12.29 4.34
N ALA A 80 20.25 -11.91 3.07
CA ALA A 80 21.06 -10.75 2.74
C ALA A 80 20.43 -9.44 3.27
N ILE A 81 19.08 -9.37 3.24
CA ILE A 81 18.33 -8.24 3.79
C ILE A 81 18.50 -8.17 5.31
N ARG A 82 18.39 -9.30 5.99
CA ARG A 82 18.60 -9.43 7.44
C ARG A 82 20.02 -9.00 7.84
N ASP A 83 21.02 -9.52 7.16
CA ASP A 83 22.42 -9.17 7.43
C ASP A 83 22.66 -7.67 7.31
N TYR A 84 22.11 -7.05 6.25
CA TYR A 84 22.22 -5.61 6.04
C TYR A 84 21.58 -4.81 7.19
N PHE A 85 20.34 -5.09 7.55
CA PHE A 85 19.63 -4.34 8.58
C PHE A 85 20.16 -4.64 9.99
N SER A 86 20.64 -5.84 10.27
CA SER A 86 21.21 -6.20 11.57
C SER A 86 22.41 -5.34 11.98
N THR A 87 23.16 -4.82 11.00
CA THR A 87 24.30 -3.94 11.25
C THR A 87 23.93 -2.48 11.48
N ARG A 88 22.67 -2.10 11.23
CA ARG A 88 22.17 -0.71 11.25
C ARG A 88 21.13 -0.47 12.34
N ILE A 89 20.19 -1.39 12.48
CA ILE A 89 19.15 -1.32 13.52
C ILE A 89 19.82 -1.28 14.90
N GLY A 90 19.41 -0.33 15.73
CA GLY A 90 19.96 -0.11 17.06
C GLY A 90 21.21 0.78 17.12
N LYS A 91 21.80 1.17 15.99
CA LYS A 91 22.97 2.07 15.95
C LYS A 91 22.59 3.55 15.99
N ALA A 92 21.44 3.89 15.47
CA ALA A 92 20.93 5.26 15.45
C ALA A 92 19.48 5.32 15.92
N GLU A 93 19.09 6.43 16.54
CA GLU A 93 17.70 6.80 16.69
C GLU A 93 17.21 7.35 15.35
N SER A 94 16.27 6.64 14.73
CA SER A 94 15.80 6.94 13.38
C SER A 94 14.33 7.38 13.42
N ILE A 95 14.00 8.39 12.62
CA ILE A 95 12.66 8.92 12.44
C ILE A 95 12.39 9.01 10.96
N PHE A 96 11.24 8.47 10.52
CA PHE A 96 10.78 8.53 9.13
C PHE A 96 9.53 9.40 9.01
N GLU A 97 9.50 10.19 7.95
CA GLU A 97 8.28 10.79 7.44
C GLU A 97 8.03 10.26 6.04
N LEU A 98 6.79 9.85 5.76
CA LEU A 98 6.37 9.28 4.49
C LEU A 98 5.19 10.09 3.92
N ASP A 99 5.27 10.41 2.63
CA ASP A 99 4.17 11.01 1.86
C ASP A 99 3.87 10.13 0.66
N TYR A 100 2.68 9.52 0.65
CA TYR A 100 2.28 8.55 -0.37
C TYR A 100 1.79 9.26 -1.63
N GLU A 101 2.52 9.10 -2.74
CA GLU A 101 2.16 9.68 -4.04
C GLU A 101 1.25 8.77 -4.87
N LEU A 102 1.44 7.45 -4.77
CA LEU A 102 0.67 6.48 -5.54
C LEU A 102 0.53 5.16 -4.76
N ARG A 103 -0.66 4.59 -4.80
CA ARG A 103 -0.97 3.27 -4.23
C ARG A 103 -1.92 2.57 -5.15
N GLU A 104 -1.55 1.40 -5.64
CA GLU A 104 -2.42 0.61 -6.50
C GLU A 104 -2.36 -0.87 -6.15
N THR A 105 -3.46 -1.57 -6.40
CA THR A 105 -3.61 -2.99 -6.13
C THR A 105 -4.19 -3.69 -7.35
N HIS A 106 -3.57 -4.79 -7.76
CA HIS A 106 -3.97 -5.63 -8.88
C HIS A 106 -3.97 -7.11 -8.45
N GLY A 107 -5.09 -7.57 -7.92
CA GLY A 107 -5.21 -8.93 -7.35
C GLY A 107 -4.26 -9.11 -6.15
N ASP A 108 -3.32 -10.04 -6.26
CA ASP A 108 -2.36 -10.35 -5.20
C ASP A 108 -1.05 -9.55 -5.31
N ILE A 109 -1.01 -8.53 -6.14
CA ILE A 109 0.10 -7.58 -6.29
C ILE A 109 -0.38 -6.19 -5.94
N ALA A 110 0.43 -5.47 -5.17
CA ALA A 110 0.22 -4.04 -4.92
C ALA A 110 1.55 -3.30 -5.02
N TYR A 111 1.49 -2.00 -5.25
CA TYR A 111 2.68 -1.16 -5.18
C TYR A 111 2.36 0.21 -4.57
N ILE A 112 3.38 0.76 -3.92
CA ILE A 112 3.36 2.09 -3.33
C ILE A 112 4.54 2.88 -3.87
N ILE A 113 4.29 4.11 -4.31
CA ILE A 113 5.33 5.12 -4.49
C ILE A 113 5.14 6.16 -3.39
N SER A 114 6.20 6.42 -2.64
CA SER A 114 6.18 7.45 -1.59
C SER A 114 7.44 8.29 -1.62
N LYS A 115 7.30 9.55 -1.21
CA LYS A 115 8.44 10.33 -0.74
C LYS A 115 8.80 9.89 0.65
N TYR A 116 10.08 9.94 0.97
CA TYR A 116 10.55 9.70 2.33
C TYR A 116 11.52 10.79 2.78
N TRP A 117 11.53 11.03 4.07
CA TRP A 117 12.55 11.79 4.79
C TRP A 117 12.99 10.95 5.97
N LEU A 118 14.28 10.67 6.03
CA LEU A 118 14.92 9.94 7.12
C LEU A 118 15.84 10.89 7.88
N LYS A 119 15.65 10.98 9.19
CA LYS A 119 16.62 11.55 10.12
C LYS A 119 17.11 10.44 11.03
N ALA A 120 18.42 10.28 11.12
CA ALA A 120 19.04 9.33 12.02
C ALA A 120 20.09 10.04 12.88
N ILE A 121 20.08 9.76 14.18
CA ILE A 121 21.04 10.31 15.15
C ILE A 121 21.85 9.13 15.66
N ASP A 122 23.13 9.10 15.34
CA ASP A 122 24.04 8.05 15.81
C ASP A 122 24.10 8.06 17.34
N LYS A 123 23.91 6.91 17.96
CA LYS A 123 23.83 6.79 19.43
C LYS A 123 25.18 6.90 20.11
N GLU A 124 26.26 6.64 19.42
CA GLU A 124 27.61 6.69 19.97
C GLU A 124 28.23 8.07 19.81
N THR A 125 28.09 8.68 18.62
CA THR A 125 28.75 9.95 18.28
C THR A 125 27.84 11.17 18.42
N GLY A 126 26.52 10.99 18.34
CA GLY A 126 25.52 12.06 18.26
C GLY A 126 25.46 12.71 16.87
N ASP A 127 26.16 12.19 15.88
CA ASP A 127 26.13 12.71 14.52
C ASP A 127 24.73 12.54 13.90
N ILE A 128 24.32 13.56 13.17
CA ILE A 128 23.01 13.57 12.50
C ILE A 128 23.21 13.27 11.03
N TYR A 129 22.56 12.21 10.57
CA TYR A 129 22.40 11.86 9.16
C TYR A 129 20.98 12.20 8.70
N LYS A 130 20.86 12.77 7.51
CA LYS A 130 19.59 13.08 6.86
C LYS A 130 19.62 12.55 5.43
N ASP A 131 18.56 11.89 5.02
CA ASP A 131 18.32 11.42 3.66
C ASP A 131 16.90 11.72 3.23
N ALA A 132 16.68 11.88 1.93
CA ALA A 132 15.34 12.12 1.37
C ALA A 132 15.29 11.67 -0.09
N GLY A 133 14.16 11.16 -0.50
CA GLY A 133 13.97 10.67 -1.86
C GLY A 133 12.62 10.03 -2.07
N ARG A 134 12.56 9.13 -3.04
CA ARG A 134 11.40 8.29 -3.34
C ARG A 134 11.70 6.83 -3.17
N SER A 135 10.71 6.10 -2.69
CA SER A 135 10.72 4.64 -2.66
C SER A 135 9.61 4.07 -3.51
N LEU A 136 9.87 2.91 -4.11
CA LEU A 136 8.91 2.03 -4.73
C LEU A 136 8.89 0.71 -3.97
N LEU A 137 7.80 0.43 -3.28
CA LEU A 137 7.54 -0.85 -2.64
C LEU A 137 6.56 -1.66 -3.51
N VAL A 138 6.95 -2.88 -3.85
CA VAL A 138 6.08 -3.85 -4.51
C VAL A 138 5.74 -4.95 -3.52
N TYR A 139 4.46 -5.19 -3.34
CA TYR A 139 3.93 -6.19 -2.42
C TYR A 139 3.34 -7.39 -3.18
N LYS A 140 3.47 -8.55 -2.59
CA LYS A 140 2.74 -9.77 -2.96
C LYS A 140 1.86 -10.20 -1.78
N LYS A 141 0.62 -10.62 -2.06
CA LYS A 141 -0.25 -11.19 -1.04
C LYS A 141 0.07 -12.70 -0.90
N GLN A 142 0.49 -13.11 0.28
CA GLN A 142 0.79 -14.51 0.62
C GLN A 142 -0.01 -14.89 1.86
N GLU A 143 -0.81 -15.93 1.78
CA GLU A 143 -1.64 -16.42 2.90
C GLU A 143 -2.51 -15.31 3.53
N GLY A 144 -3.03 -14.41 2.67
CA GLY A 144 -3.85 -13.28 3.08
C GLY A 144 -3.08 -12.08 3.64
N GLN A 145 -1.75 -12.12 3.71
CA GLN A 145 -0.90 -11.04 4.20
C GLN A 145 -0.11 -10.40 3.05
N TRP A 146 0.00 -9.08 3.08
CA TRP A 146 0.85 -8.34 2.16
C TRP A 146 2.31 -8.39 2.63
N LYS A 147 3.21 -8.83 1.73
CA LYS A 147 4.65 -8.88 2.00
C LYS A 147 5.42 -8.18 0.89
N ILE A 148 6.50 -7.50 1.26
CA ILE A 148 7.36 -6.76 0.33
C ILE A 148 8.14 -7.76 -0.51
N ALA A 149 7.97 -7.68 -1.83
CA ALA A 149 8.71 -8.47 -2.81
C ALA A 149 9.84 -7.66 -3.46
N ALA A 150 9.69 -6.34 -3.55
CA ALA A 150 10.75 -5.45 -3.97
C ALA A 150 10.65 -4.12 -3.22
N ASP A 151 11.81 -3.57 -2.87
CA ASP A 151 11.98 -2.28 -2.21
C ASP A 151 13.13 -1.55 -2.92
N ILE A 152 12.79 -0.47 -3.60
CA ILE A 152 13.77 0.33 -4.33
C ILE A 152 13.63 1.77 -3.88
N ASP A 153 14.70 2.37 -3.44
CA ASP A 153 14.74 3.79 -3.15
C ASP A 153 15.82 4.54 -3.96
N GLN A 154 15.61 5.84 -4.09
CA GLN A 154 16.57 6.73 -4.72
C GLN A 154 16.41 8.16 -4.22
N ALA A 155 17.52 8.89 -4.12
CA ALA A 155 17.46 10.34 -3.96
C ALA A 155 16.86 10.98 -5.21
N THR A 156 15.91 11.90 -5.03
CA THR A 156 15.29 12.65 -6.13
C THR A 156 15.41 14.15 -5.86
N PRO A 157 15.80 14.97 -6.86
CA PRO A 157 16.16 16.38 -6.64
C PRO A 157 15.02 17.27 -6.12
N ASP A 158 13.78 16.83 -6.30
CA ASP A 158 12.56 17.54 -5.88
C ASP A 158 12.06 17.13 -4.48
N VAL A 159 12.74 16.17 -3.81
CA VAL A 159 12.46 15.77 -2.43
C VAL A 159 13.65 16.15 -1.57
N THR A 160 13.50 17.23 -0.82
CA THR A 160 14.59 17.85 -0.06
C THR A 160 14.18 18.17 1.37
N TRP A 161 15.15 18.38 2.26
CA TRP A 161 14.95 18.90 3.59
C TRP A 161 14.66 20.40 3.57
N PRO A 162 13.85 20.94 4.54
CA PRO A 162 13.21 20.20 5.62
C PRO A 162 12.03 19.34 5.14
N ALA A 163 11.67 18.33 5.94
CA ALA A 163 10.45 17.54 5.71
C ALA A 163 9.17 18.39 5.89
N PRO A 164 8.05 18.05 5.23
CA PRO A 164 6.81 18.85 5.28
C PRO A 164 6.23 19.04 6.68
N SER A 165 6.36 18.07 7.57
CA SER A 165 5.91 18.18 8.97
C SER A 165 6.75 19.13 9.82
N GLY A 166 7.88 19.60 9.31
CA GLY A 166 8.85 20.38 10.07
C GLY A 166 9.85 19.52 10.85
N LEU A 167 9.96 18.23 10.56
CA LEU A 167 11.06 17.38 11.01
C LEU A 167 12.38 17.99 10.53
N ASN A 168 13.26 18.39 11.47
CA ASN A 168 14.53 19.07 11.21
C ASN A 168 15.71 18.30 11.81
#